data_b0e71d8c813ae07693ba4a63d4e676bf
#
_entry.id   b0e71d8c813ae07693ba4a63d4e676bf
#
_cell.length_a   1.000
_cell.length_b   1.000
_cell.length_c   1.000
_cell.angle_alpha   90.00
_cell.angle_beta   90.00
_cell.angle_gamma   90.00
#
_symmetry.space_group_name_H-M   'P 1'
#
loop_
_entity.id
_entity.type
_entity.pdbx_description
1 polymer ?
#
loop_
_entity_poly.entity_id
_entity_poly.type
_entity_poly.pdbx_seq_one_letter_code
_entity_poly.pdbx_strand_id
1 'polypeptide(L)'
;MQLQDLLITEQATVKEAIEQLERVRCKVVYVVKDKKLLASVSDGDVRRYILRAGDIECSISQIAYYSPRAFREYEREAWQELFQRTEMYSVPIVNLNEEIIGVVFKNGTFIKEHEKIGLPVVIMAGGKGTRLHPYTKILPKALIPIGELPISEHIIQRFLEYGCSQYYMI
;
A
#
# COMPACT_ATOMS: atom_id res chain seq x y z
N MET A 1 0.21 -7.07 -1.44
CA MET A 1 -0.50 -6.31 -0.40
C MET A 1 -1.10 -5.06 -1.03
N GLN A 2 -2.39 -4.87 -0.90
CA GLN A 2 -3.14 -3.71 -1.40
C GLN A 2 -3.54 -2.83 -0.21
N LEU A 3 -3.96 -1.57 -0.47
CA LEU A 3 -4.38 -0.67 0.61
C LEU A 3 -5.53 -1.27 1.42
N GLN A 4 -6.50 -1.90 0.76
CA GLN A 4 -7.65 -2.55 1.40
C GLN A 4 -7.27 -3.62 2.44
N ASP A 5 -6.13 -4.28 2.25
CA ASP A 5 -5.62 -5.26 3.20
C ASP A 5 -5.20 -4.64 4.54
N LEU A 6 -4.95 -3.33 4.57
CA LEU A 6 -4.55 -2.57 5.75
C LEU A 6 -5.72 -1.85 6.43
N LEU A 7 -6.93 -1.92 5.85
CA LEU A 7 -8.12 -1.23 6.34
C LEU A 7 -9.09 -2.21 7.00
N ILE A 8 -9.67 -1.78 8.11
CA ILE A 8 -10.70 -2.52 8.84
C ILE A 8 -11.84 -1.58 9.22
N THR A 9 -13.07 -2.09 9.27
CA THR A 9 -14.23 -1.27 9.60
C THR A 9 -14.38 -1.04 11.10
N GLU A 10 -15.11 0.01 11.51
CA GLU A 10 -15.38 0.30 12.93
C GLU A 10 -16.25 -0.77 13.62
N GLN A 11 -16.99 -1.58 12.84
CA GLN A 11 -17.84 -2.65 13.38
C GLN A 11 -17.09 -3.95 13.66
N ALA A 12 -15.83 -4.03 13.24
CA ALA A 12 -15.02 -5.24 13.41
C ALA A 12 -14.78 -5.58 14.89
N THR A 13 -14.49 -6.84 15.14
CA THR A 13 -14.08 -7.35 16.46
C THR A 13 -12.56 -7.25 16.64
N VAL A 14 -12.12 -7.39 17.88
CA VAL A 14 -10.68 -7.52 18.19
C VAL A 14 -10.08 -8.75 17.50
N LYS A 15 -10.82 -9.85 17.41
CA LYS A 15 -10.40 -11.08 16.72
C LYS A 15 -10.15 -10.85 15.23
N GLU A 16 -11.08 -10.18 14.54
CA GLU A 16 -10.91 -9.83 13.13
C GLU A 16 -9.69 -8.94 12.90
N ALA A 17 -9.40 -8.01 13.83
CA ALA A 17 -8.19 -7.20 13.77
C ALA A 17 -6.92 -8.04 13.92
N ILE A 18 -6.90 -9.03 14.81
CA ILE A 18 -5.79 -9.97 15.00
C ILE A 18 -5.58 -10.78 13.72
N GLU A 19 -6.64 -11.38 13.17
CA GLU A 19 -6.60 -12.18 11.95
C GLU A 19 -6.08 -11.34 10.77
N GLN A 20 -6.48 -10.07 10.67
CA GLN A 20 -6.03 -9.19 9.62
C GLN A 20 -4.55 -8.81 9.77
N LEU A 21 -4.10 -8.43 10.97
CA LEU A 21 -2.69 -8.16 11.26
C LEU A 21 -1.79 -9.35 10.90
N GLU A 22 -2.21 -10.57 11.24
CA GLU A 22 -1.49 -11.80 10.92
C GLU A 22 -1.47 -12.07 9.41
N ARG A 23 -2.61 -11.96 8.73
CA ARG A 23 -2.74 -12.17 7.29
C ARG A 23 -1.83 -11.25 6.47
N VAL A 24 -1.79 -9.96 6.83
CA VAL A 24 -0.98 -8.96 6.10
C VAL A 24 0.47 -8.89 6.59
N ARG A 25 0.79 -9.56 7.69
CA ARG A 25 2.10 -9.50 8.35
C ARG A 25 2.55 -8.07 8.64
N CYS A 26 1.60 -7.21 8.97
CA CYS A 26 1.83 -5.82 9.34
C CYS A 26 1.61 -5.61 10.83
N LYS A 27 2.26 -4.58 11.36
CA LYS A 27 2.17 -4.25 12.79
C LYS A 27 1.01 -3.31 13.11
N VAL A 28 0.31 -2.79 12.10
CA VAL A 28 -0.76 -1.80 12.26
C VAL A 28 -1.79 -1.98 11.16
N VAL A 29 -3.07 -1.89 11.53
CA VAL A 29 -4.21 -1.72 10.62
C VAL A 29 -4.93 -0.42 10.95
N TYR A 30 -5.63 0.14 9.97
CA TYR A 30 -6.32 1.42 10.10
C TYR A 30 -7.83 1.22 10.08
N VAL A 31 -8.50 1.76 11.10
CA VAL A 31 -9.96 1.69 11.22
C VAL A 31 -10.55 2.81 10.38
N VAL A 32 -11.48 2.44 9.49
CA VAL A 32 -12.14 3.38 8.59
C VAL A 32 -13.65 3.30 8.68
N LYS A 33 -14.29 4.44 8.40
CA LYS A 33 -15.73 4.57 8.17
C LYS A 33 -15.94 5.44 6.94
N ASP A 34 -16.70 4.94 5.96
CA ASP A 34 -16.96 5.66 4.71
C ASP A 34 -15.66 6.19 4.06
N LYS A 35 -14.63 5.34 4.02
CA LYS A 35 -13.26 5.64 3.57
C LYS A 35 -12.48 6.63 4.44
N LYS A 36 -13.08 7.29 5.42
CA LYS A 36 -12.40 8.21 6.33
C LYS A 36 -11.64 7.46 7.39
N LEU A 37 -10.44 7.95 7.69
CA LEU A 37 -9.61 7.43 8.76
C LEU A 37 -10.21 7.80 10.13
N LEU A 38 -10.53 6.80 10.96
CA LEU A 38 -11.03 7.01 12.31
C LEU A 38 -9.97 6.74 13.37
N ALA A 39 -9.30 5.59 13.26
CA ALA A 39 -8.39 5.11 14.28
C ALA A 39 -7.30 4.23 13.69
N SER A 40 -6.35 3.84 14.51
CA SER A 40 -5.39 2.77 14.22
C SER A 40 -5.41 1.71 15.30
N VAL A 41 -5.06 0.48 14.92
CA VAL A 41 -4.87 -0.64 15.84
C VAL A 41 -3.54 -1.28 15.54
N SER A 42 -2.67 -1.34 16.53
CA SER A 42 -1.38 -1.99 16.43
C SER A 42 -1.36 -3.37 17.11
N ASP A 43 -0.40 -4.20 16.72
CA ASP A 43 -0.08 -5.46 17.43
C ASP A 43 0.14 -5.21 18.94
N GLY A 44 0.76 -4.08 19.30
CA GLY A 44 0.96 -3.68 20.68
C GLY A 44 -0.34 -3.37 21.42
N ASP A 45 -1.35 -2.79 20.76
CA ASP A 45 -2.66 -2.50 21.37
C ASP A 45 -3.40 -3.80 21.66
N VAL A 46 -3.43 -4.71 20.69
CA VAL A 46 -4.00 -6.06 20.83
C VAL A 46 -3.34 -6.80 21.99
N ARG A 47 -2.02 -6.84 22.04
CA ARG A 47 -1.27 -7.56 23.08
C ARG A 47 -1.56 -7.01 24.47
N ARG A 48 -1.55 -5.68 24.63
CA ARG A 48 -1.89 -5.03 25.91
C ARG A 48 -3.31 -5.35 26.34
N TYR A 49 -4.24 -5.42 25.41
CA TYR A 49 -5.63 -5.75 25.69
C TYR A 49 -5.81 -7.20 26.17
N ILE A 50 -5.19 -8.16 25.47
CA ILE A 50 -5.23 -9.57 25.85
C ILE A 50 -4.63 -9.79 27.25
N LEU A 51 -3.51 -9.12 27.57
CA LEU A 51 -2.87 -9.21 28.90
C LEU A 51 -3.74 -8.67 30.04
N ARG A 52 -4.75 -7.84 29.73
CA ARG A 52 -5.76 -7.36 30.68
C ARG A 52 -7.01 -8.24 30.76
N ALA A 53 -6.93 -9.47 30.25
CA ALA A 53 -8.05 -10.42 30.12
C ALA A 53 -9.21 -9.89 29.25
N GLY A 54 -8.89 -9.13 28.21
CA GLY A 54 -9.88 -8.64 27.25
C GLY A 54 -10.48 -9.76 26.42
N ASP A 55 -11.78 -9.66 26.15
CA ASP A 55 -12.51 -10.57 25.29
C ASP A 55 -12.26 -10.20 23.82
N ILE A 56 -11.76 -11.15 23.03
CA ILE A 56 -11.44 -10.93 21.61
C ILE A 56 -12.67 -10.84 20.69
N GLU A 57 -13.82 -11.30 21.13
CA GLU A 57 -15.09 -11.21 20.39
C GLU A 57 -15.76 -9.82 20.57
N CYS A 58 -15.20 -8.94 21.38
CA CYS A 58 -15.76 -7.61 21.53
C CYS A 58 -15.32 -6.65 20.44
N SER A 59 -15.95 -5.46 20.40
CA SER A 59 -15.68 -4.43 19.38
C SER A 59 -14.24 -3.96 19.39
N ILE A 60 -13.68 -3.73 18.21
CA ILE A 60 -12.36 -3.13 17.97
C ILE A 60 -12.18 -1.78 18.67
N SER A 61 -13.28 -1.08 18.98
CA SER A 61 -13.27 0.19 19.70
C SER A 61 -12.60 0.13 21.07
N GLN A 62 -12.53 -1.06 21.69
CA GLN A 62 -11.87 -1.29 22.97
C GLN A 62 -10.34 -1.13 22.91
N ILE A 63 -9.76 -1.29 21.72
CA ILE A 63 -8.31 -1.24 21.50
C ILE A 63 -7.88 -0.16 20.53
N ALA A 64 -8.82 0.46 19.81
CA ALA A 64 -8.55 1.42 18.76
C ALA A 64 -8.02 2.75 19.32
N TYR A 65 -6.96 3.27 18.72
CA TYR A 65 -6.42 4.58 18.99
C TYR A 65 -7.01 5.61 18.03
N TYR A 66 -7.89 6.48 18.53
CA TYR A 66 -8.70 7.42 17.75
C TYR A 66 -8.01 8.74 17.35
N SER A 67 -6.70 8.85 17.54
CA SER A 67 -5.93 10.02 17.11
C SER A 67 -4.71 9.63 16.31
N PRO A 68 -4.85 8.79 15.27
CA PRO A 68 -3.71 8.36 14.47
C PRO A 68 -3.09 9.57 13.77
N ARG A 69 -1.76 9.66 13.80
CA ARG A 69 -1.08 10.68 12.99
C ARG A 69 -1.23 10.35 11.53
N ALA A 70 -1.92 11.20 10.79
CA ALA A 70 -2.08 11.12 9.35
C ALA A 70 -1.33 12.27 8.67
N PHE A 71 -0.95 12.06 7.42
CA PHE A 71 -0.27 13.06 6.60
C PHE A 71 -0.96 13.19 5.25
N ARG A 72 -0.69 14.31 4.58
CA ARG A 72 -1.04 14.50 3.17
C ARG A 72 0.09 13.99 2.27
N GLU A 73 -0.24 13.65 1.03
CA GLU A 73 0.77 13.14 0.09
C GLU A 73 1.94 14.11 -0.13
N TYR A 74 1.68 15.41 -0.10
CA TYR A 74 2.68 16.45 -0.28
C TYR A 74 3.55 16.70 0.98
N GLU A 75 3.22 16.15 2.14
CA GLU A 75 3.95 16.32 3.40
C GLU A 75 5.08 15.28 3.56
N ARG A 76 5.75 14.95 2.47
CA ARG A 76 6.74 13.86 2.45
C ARG A 76 7.87 14.03 3.45
N GLU A 77 8.38 15.23 3.60
CA GLU A 77 9.46 15.52 4.54
C GLU A 77 9.02 15.30 5.99
N ALA A 78 7.78 15.67 6.33
CA ALA A 78 7.25 15.53 7.68
C ALA A 78 7.13 14.07 8.14
N TRP A 79 6.64 13.16 7.29
CA TRP A 79 6.58 11.74 7.71
C TRP A 79 7.96 11.07 7.69
N GLN A 80 8.88 11.49 6.83
CA GLN A 80 10.27 11.01 6.86
C GLN A 80 10.96 11.42 8.15
N GLU A 81 10.81 12.66 8.60
CA GLU A 81 11.32 13.16 9.87
C GLU A 81 10.70 12.40 11.06
N LEU A 82 9.38 12.12 11.02
CA LEU A 82 8.71 11.33 12.04
C LEU A 82 9.32 9.93 12.17
N PHE A 83 9.59 9.24 11.05
CA PHE A 83 10.19 7.91 11.06
C PHE A 83 11.63 7.90 11.59
N GLN A 84 12.38 8.99 11.44
CA GLN A 84 13.71 9.12 12.03
C GLN A 84 13.67 9.30 13.54
N ARG A 85 12.66 10.01 14.05
CA ARG A 85 12.53 10.37 15.47
C ARG A 85 11.73 9.36 16.30
N THR A 86 11.01 8.44 15.66
CA THR A 86 10.10 7.52 16.34
C THR A 86 10.25 6.08 15.85
N GLU A 87 9.74 5.14 16.64
CA GLU A 87 9.63 3.73 16.27
C GLU A 87 8.31 3.40 15.53
N MET A 88 7.63 4.41 14.98
CA MET A 88 6.42 4.18 14.19
C MET A 88 6.75 3.33 12.96
N TYR A 89 5.92 2.32 12.73
CA TYR A 89 6.12 1.36 11.65
C TYR A 89 5.56 1.87 10.31
N SER A 90 4.42 2.53 10.35
CA SER A 90 3.75 3.10 9.18
C SER A 90 2.91 4.32 9.56
N VAL A 91 2.58 5.14 8.56
CA VAL A 91 1.69 6.28 8.69
C VAL A 91 0.66 6.27 7.57
N PRO A 92 -0.62 6.59 7.86
CA PRO A 92 -1.65 6.72 6.84
C PRO A 92 -1.52 8.05 6.11
N ILE A 93 -1.79 8.02 4.82
CA ILE A 93 -1.87 9.19 3.96
C ILE A 93 -3.32 9.42 3.61
N VAL A 94 -3.79 10.64 3.82
CA VAL A 94 -5.19 11.03 3.59
C VAL A 94 -5.29 12.17 2.58
N ASN A 95 -6.44 12.25 1.90
CA ASN A 95 -6.79 13.35 1.00
C ASN A 95 -7.42 14.53 1.78
N LEU A 96 -7.87 15.56 1.06
CA LEU A 96 -8.50 16.75 1.66
C LEU A 96 -9.84 16.44 2.36
N ASN A 97 -10.48 15.32 2.03
CA ASN A 97 -11.73 14.86 2.63
C ASN A 97 -11.51 13.94 3.85
N GLU A 98 -10.26 13.80 4.33
CA GLU A 98 -9.84 12.87 5.40
C GLU A 98 -10.00 11.37 5.01
N GLU A 99 -10.16 11.06 3.71
CA GLU A 99 -10.21 9.70 3.24
C GLU A 99 -8.79 9.13 3.12
N ILE A 100 -8.59 7.90 3.57
CA ILE A 100 -7.30 7.23 3.46
C ILE A 100 -7.04 6.82 2.02
N ILE A 101 -5.96 7.33 1.44
CA ILE A 101 -5.54 7.08 0.05
C ILE A 101 -4.27 6.25 -0.05
N GLY A 102 -3.61 6.01 1.07
CA GLY A 102 -2.40 5.20 1.10
C GLY A 102 -1.82 5.04 2.48
N VAL A 103 -0.78 4.21 2.57
CA VAL A 103 0.01 3.99 3.78
C VAL A 103 1.49 3.98 3.40
N VAL A 104 2.29 4.77 4.09
CA VAL A 104 3.75 4.79 3.96
C VAL A 104 4.36 4.02 5.12
N PHE A 105 5.32 3.15 4.83
CA PHE A 105 6.06 2.36 5.81
C PHE A 105 7.45 2.94 6.06
N LYS A 106 8.01 2.68 7.25
CA LYS A 106 9.35 3.11 7.66
C LYS A 106 10.46 2.65 6.69
N ASN A 107 10.28 1.52 6.02
CA ASN A 107 11.20 1.00 5.01
C ASN A 107 11.11 1.71 3.64
N GLY A 108 10.28 2.75 3.51
CA GLY A 108 10.08 3.50 2.28
C GLY A 108 9.00 2.93 1.34
N THR A 109 8.39 1.79 1.65
CA THR A 109 7.28 1.25 0.87
C THR A 109 6.07 2.17 0.99
N PHE A 110 5.47 2.54 -0.15
CA PHE A 110 4.23 3.30 -0.21
C PHE A 110 3.15 2.47 -0.90
N ILE A 111 2.14 2.09 -0.15
CA ILE A 111 0.95 1.41 -0.67
C ILE A 111 -0.12 2.48 -0.85
N LYS A 112 -0.53 2.70 -2.10
CA LYS A 112 -1.51 3.71 -2.49
C LYS A 112 -2.67 3.06 -3.24
N GLU A 113 -3.88 3.55 -3.02
CA GLU A 113 -5.01 3.26 -3.90
C GLU A 113 -4.82 4.03 -5.20
N HIS A 114 -4.79 3.31 -6.32
CA HIS A 114 -4.73 3.92 -7.64
C HIS A 114 -6.13 4.06 -8.20
N GLU A 115 -6.42 5.24 -8.73
CA GLU A 115 -7.66 5.46 -9.46
C GLU A 115 -7.72 4.50 -10.66
N LYS A 116 -8.84 3.79 -10.82
CA LYS A 116 -9.03 2.84 -11.92
C LYS A 116 -9.36 3.61 -13.19
N ILE A 117 -8.36 3.72 -14.08
CA ILE A 117 -8.49 4.42 -15.37
C ILE A 117 -9.18 3.52 -16.40
N GLY A 118 -8.85 2.23 -16.42
CA GLY A 118 -9.48 1.23 -17.29
C GLY A 118 -9.29 1.44 -18.79
N LEU A 119 -8.34 2.29 -19.21
CA LEU A 119 -8.05 2.57 -20.61
C LEU A 119 -7.13 1.51 -21.23
N PRO A 120 -7.21 1.28 -22.56
CA PRO A 120 -6.23 0.47 -23.28
C PRO A 120 -4.87 1.20 -23.27
N VAL A 121 -3.80 0.42 -23.14
CA VAL A 121 -2.42 0.91 -23.10
C VAL A 121 -1.70 0.54 -24.39
N VAL A 122 -1.08 1.51 -25.04
CA VAL A 122 -0.22 1.28 -26.20
C VAL A 122 1.23 1.44 -25.76
N ILE A 123 2.01 0.36 -25.88
CA ILE A 123 3.44 0.34 -25.55
C ILE A 123 4.23 0.46 -26.84
N MET A 124 4.90 1.59 -27.03
CA MET A 124 5.79 1.80 -28.17
C MET A 124 7.11 1.04 -27.96
N ALA A 125 7.21 -0.14 -28.51
CA ALA A 125 8.36 -1.04 -28.38
C ALA A 125 9.28 -1.07 -29.62
N GLY A 126 8.89 -0.43 -30.70
CA GLY A 126 9.56 -0.45 -32.02
C GLY A 126 10.78 0.45 -32.09
N GLY A 127 11.89 0.07 -31.48
CA GLY A 127 13.14 0.82 -31.58
C GLY A 127 14.36 -0.09 -31.76
N LYS A 128 15.37 0.35 -32.53
CA LYS A 128 16.61 -0.42 -32.79
C LYS A 128 17.45 -0.72 -31.55
N GLY A 129 17.22 -0.02 -30.44
CA GLY A 129 17.88 -0.28 -29.15
C GLY A 129 19.41 -0.19 -29.15
N THR A 130 20.01 0.57 -30.08
CA THR A 130 21.47 0.61 -30.36
C THR A 130 22.32 0.93 -29.11
N ARG A 131 21.78 1.68 -28.17
CA ARG A 131 22.47 2.02 -26.87
C ARG A 131 22.66 0.80 -25.96
N LEU A 132 21.89 -0.28 -26.20
CA LEU A 132 21.95 -1.52 -25.40
C LEU A 132 22.63 -2.67 -26.17
N HIS A 133 23.44 -2.36 -27.21
CA HIS A 133 24.28 -3.36 -27.85
C HIS A 133 25.28 -3.94 -26.82
N PRO A 134 25.57 -5.28 -26.89
CA PRO A 134 25.15 -6.23 -27.92
C PRO A 134 23.79 -6.91 -27.71
N TYR A 135 23.12 -6.72 -26.58
CA TYR A 135 21.88 -7.42 -26.21
C TYR A 135 20.77 -7.25 -27.25
N THR A 136 20.61 -6.04 -27.78
CA THR A 136 19.57 -5.72 -28.80
C THR A 136 19.86 -6.24 -30.19
N LYS A 137 20.99 -6.94 -30.42
CA LYS A 137 21.22 -7.72 -31.61
C LYS A 137 20.45 -9.03 -31.66
N ILE A 138 20.08 -9.53 -30.47
CA ILE A 138 19.44 -10.84 -30.28
C ILE A 138 17.98 -10.66 -29.83
N LEU A 139 17.73 -9.72 -28.92
CA LEU A 139 16.41 -9.48 -28.34
C LEU A 139 15.93 -8.06 -28.59
N PRO A 140 14.65 -7.85 -28.94
CA PRO A 140 14.06 -6.51 -28.94
C PRO A 140 14.23 -5.85 -27.56
N LYS A 141 14.40 -4.52 -27.53
CA LYS A 141 14.62 -3.77 -26.28
C LYS A 141 13.56 -4.06 -25.22
N ALA A 142 12.31 -4.18 -25.61
CA ALA A 142 11.19 -4.45 -24.71
C ALA A 142 11.30 -5.80 -24.00
N LEU A 143 12.01 -6.77 -24.58
CA LEU A 143 12.19 -8.11 -24.03
C LEU A 143 13.49 -8.27 -23.23
N ILE A 144 14.32 -7.25 -23.13
CA ILE A 144 15.53 -7.29 -22.30
C ILE A 144 15.11 -7.38 -20.84
N PRO A 145 15.61 -8.38 -20.07
CA PRO A 145 15.26 -8.53 -18.67
C PRO A 145 15.93 -7.45 -17.82
N ILE A 146 15.18 -6.96 -16.83
CA ILE A 146 15.69 -6.19 -15.69
C ILE A 146 15.33 -7.00 -14.44
N GLY A 147 16.32 -7.60 -13.81
CA GLY A 147 16.09 -8.66 -12.82
C GLY A 147 15.49 -9.90 -13.50
N GLU A 148 14.36 -10.39 -13.01
CA GLU A 148 13.70 -11.60 -13.53
C GLU A 148 12.67 -11.35 -14.62
N LEU A 149 12.30 -10.09 -14.87
CA LEU A 149 11.20 -9.72 -15.77
C LEU A 149 11.67 -8.83 -16.94
N PRO A 150 11.08 -8.99 -18.14
CA PRO A 150 11.32 -8.10 -19.27
C PRO A 150 10.86 -6.66 -18.97
N ILE A 151 11.49 -5.67 -19.65
CA ILE A 151 11.11 -4.24 -19.56
C ILE A 151 9.61 -4.06 -19.83
N SER A 152 9.08 -4.72 -20.86
CA SER A 152 7.65 -4.64 -21.20
C SER A 152 6.75 -5.12 -20.08
N GLU A 153 7.14 -6.16 -19.36
CA GLU A 153 6.35 -6.70 -18.25
C GLU A 153 6.35 -5.77 -17.04
N HIS A 154 7.48 -5.14 -16.71
CA HIS A 154 7.53 -4.08 -15.70
C HIS A 154 6.57 -2.93 -16.03
N ILE A 155 6.49 -2.54 -17.31
CA ILE A 155 5.57 -1.50 -17.77
C ILE A 155 4.11 -1.97 -17.61
N ILE A 156 3.78 -3.19 -18.06
CA ILE A 156 2.44 -3.77 -17.95
C ILE A 156 2.00 -3.83 -16.49
N GLN A 157 2.82 -4.37 -15.60
CA GLN A 157 2.52 -4.46 -14.17
C GLN A 157 2.18 -3.09 -13.56
N ARG A 158 2.90 -2.04 -13.99
CA ARG A 158 2.62 -0.69 -13.53
C ARG A 158 1.22 -0.20 -13.93
N PHE A 159 0.77 -0.49 -15.14
CA PHE A 159 -0.57 -0.09 -15.61
C PHE A 159 -1.70 -0.98 -15.07
N LEU A 160 -1.41 -2.24 -14.70
CA LEU A 160 -2.38 -3.10 -14.00
C LEU A 160 -2.85 -2.48 -12.68
N GLU A 161 -1.98 -1.77 -11.97
CA GLU A 161 -2.32 -1.04 -10.73
C GLU A 161 -3.43 -0.01 -10.96
N TYR A 162 -3.51 0.55 -12.18
CA TYR A 162 -4.55 1.51 -12.62
C TYR A 162 -5.76 0.83 -13.30
N GLY A 163 -5.88 -0.49 -13.20
CA GLY A 163 -7.00 -1.25 -13.76
C GLY A 163 -7.00 -1.40 -15.29
N CYS A 164 -5.89 -1.08 -15.95
CA CYS A 164 -5.75 -1.31 -17.39
C CYS A 164 -5.60 -2.80 -17.66
N SER A 165 -6.42 -3.35 -18.57
CA SER A 165 -6.46 -4.78 -18.88
C SER A 165 -6.18 -5.11 -20.37
N GLN A 166 -6.10 -4.08 -21.20
CA GLN A 166 -5.84 -4.23 -22.65
C GLN A 166 -4.52 -3.56 -23.01
N TYR A 167 -3.62 -4.32 -23.64
CA TYR A 167 -2.28 -3.86 -24.01
C TYR A 167 -2.01 -4.13 -25.47
N TYR A 168 -1.52 -3.13 -26.17
CA TYR A 168 -1.06 -3.21 -27.56
C TYR A 168 0.42 -2.84 -27.60
N MET A 169 1.21 -3.66 -28.30
CA MET A 169 2.63 -3.42 -28.47
C MET A 169 2.92 -3.11 -29.94
N ILE A 170 3.57 -1.96 -30.24
CA ILE A 170 3.88 -1.49 -31.58
C ILE A 170 5.34 -1.10 -31.73
#